data_36e6e2d2858ada46d68ac09803ff2799
#
_entry.id   36e6e2d2858ada46d68ac09803ff2799
#
_cell.length_a   1.000
_cell.length_b   1.000
_cell.length_c   1.000
_cell.angle_alpha   90.00
_cell.angle_beta   90.00
_cell.angle_gamma   90.00
#
_symmetry.space_group_name_H-M   'P 1'
#
loop_
_entity.id
_entity.type
_entity.pdbx_description
1 polymer ?
#
loop_
_entity_poly.entity_id
_entity_poly.type
_entity_poly.pdbx_seq_one_letter_code
_entity_poly.pdbx_strand_id
1 'polypeptide(L)'
;MRKKKAPSAAIFDAQSVKVANHPGVRGDDAGKKIRGRKRPLVVDTLGLVLGVVVTAASVSDRAGALEVLPEILRVQPRLEVLWADAGYAGGTLPEDLRAHAAHPGLRLEIIQRSAPAPKGFLVQPKRWLVERTFGWLMQARRLARDDETKPSSSQALIFAQASRIMLRRLAR
;
A
#
# COMPACT_ATOMS: atom_id res chain seq x y z
N MET A 1 12.65 11.68 26.50
CA MET A 1 11.94 10.92 25.43
C MET A 1 12.01 11.70 24.12
N ARG A 2 12.69 11.18 23.10
CA ARG A 2 12.83 11.86 21.79
C ARG A 2 11.45 11.78 21.10
N LYS A 3 10.75 12.91 20.89
CA LYS A 3 9.50 12.95 20.11
C LYS A 3 9.79 12.33 18.74
N LYS A 4 9.20 11.16 18.44
CA LYS A 4 9.28 10.56 17.11
C LYS A 4 8.64 11.55 16.14
N LYS A 5 9.41 12.06 15.20
CA LYS A 5 8.91 12.98 14.16
C LYS A 5 7.94 12.21 13.25
N ALA A 6 6.85 12.86 12.81
CA ALA A 6 5.97 12.31 11.80
C ALA A 6 6.76 11.92 10.54
N PRO A 7 6.35 10.89 9.78
CA PRO A 7 7.07 10.43 8.59
C PRO A 7 7.17 11.54 7.54
N SER A 8 8.36 11.67 6.92
CA SER A 8 8.60 12.56 5.77
C SER A 8 8.66 11.80 4.45
N ALA A 9 8.71 10.48 4.48
CA ALA A 9 8.70 9.63 3.30
C ALA A 9 7.82 8.41 3.54
N ALA A 10 7.17 7.94 2.48
CA ALA A 10 6.33 6.75 2.49
C ALA A 10 6.55 5.90 1.24
N ILE A 11 6.14 4.65 1.32
CA ILE A 11 6.17 3.70 0.20
C ILE A 11 4.73 3.26 -0.07
N PHE A 12 4.37 3.27 -1.33
CA PHE A 12 3.07 2.85 -1.81
C PHE A 12 3.19 1.63 -2.72
N ASP A 13 2.32 0.64 -2.53
CA ASP A 13 2.17 -0.51 -3.42
C ASP A 13 0.78 -1.13 -3.25
N ALA A 14 0.38 -2.02 -4.16
CA ALA A 14 -0.90 -2.70 -4.13
C ALA A 14 -0.76 -4.22 -4.21
N GLN A 15 -1.40 -4.92 -3.29
CA GLN A 15 -1.48 -6.38 -3.28
C GLN A 15 -2.87 -6.84 -3.73
N SER A 16 -2.92 -7.78 -4.68
CA SER A 16 -4.16 -8.49 -5.01
C SER A 16 -4.25 -9.80 -4.24
N VAL A 17 -5.42 -10.07 -3.65
CA VAL A 17 -5.68 -11.29 -2.86
C VAL A 17 -6.95 -11.98 -3.35
N LYS A 18 -6.94 -13.30 -3.30
CA LYS A 18 -8.13 -14.11 -3.62
C LYS A 18 -9.22 -13.87 -2.57
N VAL A 19 -10.46 -13.83 -3.02
CA VAL A 19 -11.66 -13.75 -2.18
C VAL A 19 -12.25 -15.15 -1.99
N ALA A 20 -12.90 -15.38 -0.84
CA ALA A 20 -13.72 -16.57 -0.63
C ALA A 20 -14.94 -16.55 -1.59
N ASN A 21 -15.56 -17.73 -1.77
CA ASN A 21 -16.72 -17.85 -2.65
C ASN A 21 -18.01 -17.41 -1.92
N HIS A 22 -18.14 -16.11 -1.69
CA HIS A 22 -19.34 -15.48 -1.09
C HIS A 22 -19.71 -14.23 -1.89
N PRO A 23 -20.93 -13.69 -1.77
CA PRO A 23 -21.32 -12.42 -2.37
C PRO A 23 -20.46 -11.27 -1.80
N GLY A 24 -20.21 -10.27 -2.64
CA GLY A 24 -19.46 -9.07 -2.26
C GLY A 24 -18.61 -8.52 -3.39
N VAL A 25 -18.03 -7.34 -3.17
CA VAL A 25 -17.20 -6.63 -4.14
C VAL A 25 -15.95 -7.46 -4.45
N ARG A 26 -15.76 -7.79 -5.72
CA ARG A 26 -14.60 -8.49 -6.26
C ARG A 26 -14.40 -8.15 -7.74
N GLY A 27 -13.21 -8.36 -8.26
CA GLY A 27 -12.87 -8.15 -9.66
C GLY A 27 -11.70 -9.01 -10.09
N ASP A 28 -11.29 -8.91 -11.34
CA ASP A 28 -10.19 -9.67 -11.91
C ASP A 28 -8.98 -8.76 -12.15
N ASP A 29 -7.85 -9.09 -11.52
CA ASP A 29 -6.54 -8.49 -11.81
C ASP A 29 -5.90 -9.34 -12.92
N ALA A 30 -6.00 -8.87 -14.15
CA ALA A 30 -5.49 -9.60 -15.32
C ALA A 30 -3.96 -9.77 -15.27
N GLY A 31 -3.23 -8.77 -14.77
CA GLY A 31 -1.77 -8.81 -14.66
C GLY A 31 -1.27 -9.86 -13.67
N LYS A 32 -1.94 -9.97 -12.53
CA LYS A 32 -1.60 -10.93 -11.47
C LYS A 32 -2.38 -12.24 -11.57
N LYS A 33 -3.34 -12.34 -12.51
CA LYS A 33 -4.24 -13.50 -12.68
C LYS A 33 -4.97 -13.88 -11.39
N ILE A 34 -5.44 -12.88 -10.65
CA ILE A 34 -6.14 -13.04 -9.37
C ILE A 34 -7.55 -12.48 -9.50
N ARG A 35 -8.53 -13.32 -9.22
CA ARG A 35 -9.91 -12.90 -8.99
C ARG A 35 -10.12 -12.63 -7.50
N GLY A 36 -10.40 -11.37 -7.14
CA GLY A 36 -10.52 -11.02 -5.75
C GLY A 36 -10.57 -9.53 -5.47
N ARG A 37 -9.81 -9.12 -4.46
CA ARG A 37 -9.70 -7.73 -4.02
C ARG A 37 -8.26 -7.23 -4.14
N LYS A 38 -8.14 -5.92 -4.29
CA LYS A 38 -6.88 -5.22 -4.27
C LYS A 38 -6.77 -4.42 -2.97
N ARG A 39 -5.57 -4.37 -2.41
CA ARG A 39 -5.22 -3.68 -1.17
C ARG A 39 -4.13 -2.64 -1.45
N PRO A 40 -4.48 -1.46 -2.00
CA PRO A 40 -3.56 -0.32 -2.02
C PRO A 40 -3.15 0.04 -0.60
N LEU A 41 -1.84 0.03 -0.33
CA LEU A 41 -1.25 0.17 1.00
C LEU A 41 -0.13 1.21 0.98
N VAL A 42 -0.13 2.08 1.97
CA VAL A 42 0.94 3.06 2.20
C VAL A 42 1.59 2.76 3.54
N VAL A 43 2.92 2.68 3.54
CA VAL A 43 3.72 2.45 4.74
C VAL A 43 4.78 3.53 4.90
N ASP A 44 5.21 3.78 6.12
CA ASP A 44 6.38 4.62 6.40
C ASP A 44 7.69 3.86 6.14
N THR A 45 8.83 4.51 6.35
CA THR A 45 10.16 3.92 6.19
C THR A 45 10.50 2.82 7.20
N LEU A 46 9.66 2.60 8.19
CA LEU A 46 9.76 1.48 9.13
C LEU A 46 8.84 0.31 8.74
N GLY A 47 8.01 0.48 7.70
CA GLY A 47 6.99 -0.47 7.29
C GLY A 47 5.73 -0.42 8.15
N LEU A 48 5.49 0.69 8.85
CA LEU A 48 4.25 0.89 9.60
C LEU A 48 3.16 1.40 8.66
N VAL A 49 1.96 0.85 8.77
CA VAL A 49 0.83 1.20 7.90
C VAL A 49 0.36 2.61 8.21
N LEU A 50 0.39 3.49 7.23
CA LEU A 50 -0.17 4.83 7.26
C LEU A 50 -1.61 4.85 6.76
N GLY A 51 -1.93 4.00 5.80
CA GLY A 51 -3.28 3.85 5.28
C GLY A 51 -3.41 2.67 4.32
N VAL A 52 -4.64 2.24 4.15
CA VAL A 52 -5.02 1.16 3.22
C VAL A 52 -6.47 1.38 2.79
N VAL A 53 -6.77 1.05 1.55
CA VAL A 53 -8.14 0.85 1.07
C VAL A 53 -8.28 -0.57 0.52
N VAL A 54 -9.50 -1.05 0.40
CA VAL A 54 -9.80 -2.37 -0.17
C VAL A 54 -10.82 -2.20 -1.28
N THR A 55 -10.41 -2.52 -2.50
CA THR A 55 -11.21 -2.37 -3.71
C THR A 55 -11.41 -3.70 -4.43
N ALA A 56 -12.21 -3.72 -5.50
CA ALA A 56 -12.19 -4.84 -6.43
C ALA A 56 -10.80 -4.95 -7.08
N ALA A 57 -10.33 -6.17 -7.36
CA ALA A 57 -9.01 -6.38 -7.96
C ALA A 57 -8.90 -5.80 -9.39
N SER A 58 -10.03 -5.56 -10.06
CA SER A 58 -10.10 -4.89 -11.38
C SER A 58 -9.83 -3.38 -11.33
N VAL A 59 -9.88 -2.75 -10.15
CA VAL A 59 -9.51 -1.34 -10.00
C VAL A 59 -8.01 -1.18 -10.31
N SER A 60 -7.66 -0.22 -11.16
CA SER A 60 -6.27 0.02 -11.51
C SER A 60 -5.45 0.46 -10.30
N ASP A 61 -4.15 0.21 -10.32
CA ASP A 61 -3.27 0.60 -9.21
C ASP A 61 -3.26 2.13 -9.01
N ARG A 62 -3.38 2.91 -10.10
CA ARG A 62 -3.51 4.37 -10.05
C ARG A 62 -4.81 4.83 -9.39
N ALA A 63 -5.94 4.24 -9.77
CA ALA A 63 -7.22 4.57 -9.14
C ALA A 63 -7.19 4.24 -7.64
N GLY A 64 -6.61 3.09 -7.26
CA GLY A 64 -6.39 2.76 -5.86
C GLY A 64 -5.47 3.74 -5.12
N ALA A 65 -4.47 4.31 -5.80
CA ALA A 65 -3.64 5.38 -5.26
C ALA A 65 -4.46 6.63 -4.94
N LEU A 66 -5.31 7.06 -5.87
CA LEU A 66 -6.18 8.23 -5.69
C LEU A 66 -7.26 8.03 -4.62
N GLU A 67 -7.61 6.79 -4.29
CA GLU A 67 -8.52 6.49 -3.18
C GLU A 67 -7.82 6.58 -1.80
N VAL A 68 -6.56 6.18 -1.69
CA VAL A 68 -5.89 6.05 -0.39
C VAL A 68 -5.01 7.26 -0.04
N LEU A 69 -4.33 7.85 -1.02
CA LEU A 69 -3.30 8.86 -0.77
C LEU A 69 -3.83 10.21 -0.29
N PRO A 70 -4.96 10.76 -0.79
CA PRO A 70 -5.44 12.08 -0.38
C PRO A 70 -5.66 12.18 1.13
N GLU A 71 -6.28 11.18 1.74
CA GLU A 71 -6.52 11.17 3.19
C GLU A 71 -5.21 11.05 3.98
N ILE A 72 -4.26 10.25 3.50
CA ILE A 72 -2.95 10.13 4.15
C ILE A 72 -2.20 11.44 4.09
N LEU A 73 -2.18 12.12 2.95
CA LEU A 73 -1.51 13.40 2.78
C LEU A 73 -2.14 14.49 3.67
N ARG A 74 -3.46 14.44 3.85
CA ARG A 74 -4.17 15.35 4.76
C ARG A 74 -3.75 15.15 6.22
N VAL A 75 -3.58 13.91 6.69
CA VAL A 75 -3.23 13.59 8.10
C VAL A 75 -1.72 13.53 8.34
N GLN A 76 -0.91 13.45 7.28
CA GLN A 76 0.55 13.42 7.32
C GLN A 76 1.16 14.57 6.50
N PRO A 77 0.96 15.84 6.90
CA PRO A 77 1.37 17.01 6.11
C PRO A 77 2.89 17.16 5.95
N ARG A 78 3.67 16.33 6.62
CA ARG A 78 5.14 16.29 6.53
C ARG A 78 5.67 15.31 5.50
N LEU A 79 4.81 14.57 4.79
CA LEU A 79 5.25 13.69 3.72
C LEU A 79 5.74 14.52 2.53
N GLU A 80 7.01 14.39 2.20
CA GLU A 80 7.68 15.08 1.09
C GLU A 80 7.94 14.14 -0.08
N VAL A 81 8.09 12.84 0.20
CA VAL A 81 8.44 11.83 -0.80
C VAL A 81 7.55 10.62 -0.70
N LEU A 82 7.01 10.20 -1.82
CA LEU A 82 6.29 8.94 -1.99
C LEU A 82 7.04 8.06 -2.99
N TRP A 83 7.46 6.88 -2.57
CA TRP A 83 8.08 5.88 -3.44
C TRP A 83 7.04 4.89 -3.94
N ALA A 84 7.04 4.64 -5.24
CA ALA A 84 6.18 3.66 -5.88
C ALA A 84 6.96 2.87 -6.94
N ASP A 85 6.41 1.75 -7.41
CA ASP A 85 7.05 0.96 -8.46
C ASP A 85 6.81 1.53 -9.87
N ALA A 86 7.44 0.89 -10.88
CA ALA A 86 7.33 1.30 -12.27
C ALA A 86 5.90 1.21 -12.83
N GLY A 87 5.00 0.43 -12.22
CA GLY A 87 3.58 0.37 -12.60
C GLY A 87 2.84 1.70 -12.41
N TYR A 88 3.40 2.59 -11.59
CA TYR A 88 2.87 3.94 -11.35
C TYR A 88 3.56 5.01 -12.20
N ALA A 89 4.53 4.62 -13.04
CA ALA A 89 5.22 5.56 -13.93
C ALA A 89 4.29 6.08 -15.04
N GLY A 90 4.52 7.32 -15.43
CA GLY A 90 3.74 7.99 -16.49
C GLY A 90 2.33 8.40 -16.07
N GLY A 91 1.64 9.13 -16.95
CA GLY A 91 0.30 9.68 -16.70
C GLY A 91 0.28 10.83 -15.70
N THR A 92 -0.92 11.19 -15.28
CA THR A 92 -1.22 12.40 -14.49
C THR A 92 -1.19 12.17 -12.97
N LEU A 93 -0.80 10.97 -12.49
CA LEU A 93 -0.87 10.65 -11.05
C LEU A 93 -0.18 11.69 -10.15
N PRO A 94 1.02 12.21 -10.45
CA PRO A 94 1.64 13.25 -9.63
C PRO A 94 0.83 14.55 -9.61
N GLU A 95 0.26 14.95 -10.75
CA GLU A 95 -0.59 16.14 -10.89
C GLU A 95 -1.91 15.94 -10.16
N ASP A 96 -2.54 14.80 -10.34
CA ASP A 96 -3.79 14.43 -9.68
C ASP A 96 -3.63 14.43 -8.16
N LEU A 97 -2.53 13.88 -7.64
CA LEU A 97 -2.24 13.90 -6.20
C LEU A 97 -2.02 15.32 -5.66
N ARG A 98 -1.31 16.17 -6.39
CA ARG A 98 -1.12 17.58 -5.99
C ARG A 98 -2.43 18.34 -5.97
N ALA A 99 -3.28 18.12 -6.98
CA ALA A 99 -4.58 18.77 -7.08
C ALA A 99 -5.55 18.31 -5.97
N HIS A 100 -5.63 16.98 -5.70
CA HIS A 100 -6.59 16.44 -4.75
C HIS A 100 -6.17 16.59 -3.28
N ALA A 101 -4.87 16.55 -3.01
CA ALA A 101 -4.36 16.54 -1.64
C ALA A 101 -3.88 17.92 -1.15
N ALA A 102 -3.92 18.95 -2.00
CA ALA A 102 -3.35 20.28 -1.69
C ALA A 102 -1.93 20.21 -1.10
N HIS A 103 -1.10 19.30 -1.62
CA HIS A 103 0.24 19.02 -1.13
C HIS A 103 1.30 19.34 -2.21
N PRO A 104 1.60 20.63 -2.46
CA PRO A 104 2.39 21.05 -3.62
C PRO A 104 3.85 20.56 -3.58
N GLY A 105 4.39 20.28 -2.40
CA GLY A 105 5.76 19.80 -2.21
C GLY A 105 5.95 18.29 -2.35
N LEU A 106 4.89 17.51 -2.56
CA LEU A 106 5.00 16.06 -2.68
C LEU A 106 5.72 15.65 -3.96
N ARG A 107 6.76 14.82 -3.81
CA ARG A 107 7.49 14.21 -4.92
C ARG A 107 7.14 12.73 -5.00
N LEU A 108 6.64 12.29 -6.16
CA LEU A 108 6.48 10.88 -6.47
C LEU A 108 7.77 10.39 -7.16
N GLU A 109 8.50 9.50 -6.50
CA GLU A 109 9.72 8.88 -7.02
C GLU A 109 9.44 7.43 -7.41
N ILE A 110 9.59 7.15 -8.70
CA ILE A 110 9.42 5.79 -9.24
C ILE A 110 10.70 4.99 -9.05
N ILE A 111 10.59 3.89 -8.32
CA ILE A 111 11.71 2.95 -8.13
C ILE A 111 11.75 2.01 -9.32
N GLN A 112 12.72 2.21 -10.19
CA GLN A 112 12.97 1.34 -11.34
C GLN A 112 13.88 0.17 -10.95
N ARG A 113 13.73 -0.96 -11.63
CA ARG A 113 14.72 -2.04 -11.58
C ARG A 113 15.99 -1.58 -12.28
N SER A 114 17.12 -1.75 -11.62
CA SER A 114 18.42 -1.54 -12.29
C SER A 114 18.54 -2.49 -13.49
N ALA A 115 18.85 -1.94 -14.67
CA ALA A 115 19.17 -2.73 -15.85
C ALA A 115 20.68 -2.70 -16.10
N PRO A 116 21.32 -3.82 -16.47
CA PRO A 116 20.74 -5.17 -16.60
C PRO A 116 20.46 -5.80 -15.22
N ALA A 117 19.32 -6.47 -15.09
CA ALA A 117 18.99 -7.19 -13.88
C ALA A 117 19.95 -8.37 -13.70
N PRO A 118 20.71 -8.47 -12.60
CA PRO A 118 21.55 -9.64 -12.37
C PRO A 118 20.66 -10.88 -12.27
N LYS A 119 21.18 -12.04 -12.70
CA LYS A 119 20.47 -13.32 -12.51
C LYS A 119 20.31 -13.58 -11.02
N GLY A 120 19.08 -13.73 -10.53
CA GLY A 120 18.76 -14.02 -9.14
C GLY A 120 17.81 -13.02 -8.50
N PHE A 121 17.55 -13.23 -7.21
CA PHE A 121 16.66 -12.35 -6.41
C PHE A 121 17.44 -11.09 -6.00
N LEU A 122 16.98 -9.93 -6.47
CA LEU A 122 17.53 -8.63 -6.07
C LEU A 122 16.52 -7.88 -5.20
N VAL A 123 16.90 -7.60 -3.97
CA VAL A 123 16.11 -6.72 -3.08
C VAL A 123 16.11 -5.32 -3.65
N GLN A 124 14.94 -4.82 -4.04
CA GLN A 124 14.84 -3.45 -4.50
C GLN A 124 14.87 -2.49 -3.31
N PRO A 125 15.78 -1.51 -3.31
CA PRO A 125 15.85 -0.52 -2.24
C PRO A 125 14.48 0.14 -2.04
N LYS A 126 14.10 0.35 -0.76
CA LYS A 126 12.84 0.97 -0.33
C LYS A 126 11.60 0.08 -0.56
N ARG A 127 11.38 -0.52 -1.75
CA ARG A 127 10.20 -1.36 -2.04
C ARG A 127 10.03 -2.56 -1.11
N TRP A 128 11.12 -3.21 -0.74
CA TRP A 128 11.08 -4.35 0.17
C TRP A 128 10.34 -4.05 1.49
N LEU A 129 10.24 -2.77 1.88
CA LEU A 129 9.54 -2.36 3.12
C LEU A 129 8.04 -2.61 3.03
N VAL A 130 7.39 -2.23 1.94
CA VAL A 130 5.96 -2.49 1.75
C VAL A 130 5.71 -3.97 1.47
N GLU A 131 6.59 -4.62 0.70
CA GLU A 131 6.54 -6.07 0.45
C GLU A 131 6.63 -6.86 1.76
N ARG A 132 7.57 -6.50 2.64
CA ARG A 132 7.68 -7.05 4.00
C ARG A 132 6.41 -6.84 4.81
N THR A 133 5.80 -5.67 4.72
CA THR A 133 4.56 -5.37 5.45
C THR A 133 3.41 -6.23 4.93
N PHE A 134 3.28 -6.42 3.62
CA PHE A 134 2.34 -7.41 3.08
C PHE A 134 2.63 -8.81 3.64
N GLY A 135 3.90 -9.25 3.67
CA GLY A 135 4.29 -10.51 4.28
C GLY A 135 3.84 -10.65 5.75
N TRP A 136 3.98 -9.60 6.55
CA TRP A 136 3.51 -9.59 7.93
C TRP A 136 1.99 -9.64 8.05
N LEU A 137 1.27 -8.93 7.18
CA LEU A 137 -0.19 -8.97 7.15
C LEU A 137 -0.70 -10.36 6.77
N MET A 138 -0.06 -11.00 5.80
CA MET A 138 -0.43 -12.34 5.32
C MET A 138 -0.20 -13.47 6.36
N GLN A 139 0.59 -13.22 7.41
CA GLN A 139 0.71 -14.15 8.54
C GLN A 139 -0.59 -14.27 9.35
N ALA A 140 -1.47 -13.28 9.27
CA ALA A 140 -2.80 -13.40 9.84
C ALA A 140 -3.68 -14.24 8.89
N ARG A 141 -4.15 -15.39 9.36
CA ARG A 141 -4.94 -16.35 8.54
C ARG A 141 -6.11 -15.69 7.79
N ARG A 142 -6.83 -14.77 8.42
CA ARG A 142 -7.95 -14.02 7.80
C ARG A 142 -7.52 -13.00 6.75
N LEU A 143 -6.22 -12.67 6.64
CA LEU A 143 -5.69 -11.76 5.62
C LEU A 143 -4.95 -12.50 4.50
N ALA A 144 -4.58 -13.77 4.69
CA ALA A 144 -3.96 -14.61 3.65
C ALA A 144 -4.90 -14.81 2.46
N ARG A 145 -6.20 -14.79 2.72
CA ARG A 145 -7.30 -14.72 1.78
C ARG A 145 -8.31 -13.73 2.31
N ASP A 146 -9.08 -13.08 1.45
CA ASP A 146 -10.12 -12.16 1.90
C ASP A 146 -11.45 -12.91 2.03
N ASP A 147 -11.89 -13.14 3.27
CA ASP A 147 -13.13 -13.86 3.58
C ASP A 147 -14.25 -12.89 4.02
N GLU A 148 -14.02 -11.58 3.92
CA GLU A 148 -14.99 -10.58 4.36
C GLU A 148 -15.97 -10.23 3.24
N THR A 149 -17.26 -10.13 3.57
CA THR A 149 -18.30 -9.72 2.61
C THR A 149 -18.10 -8.26 2.18
N LYS A 150 -17.78 -7.37 3.12
CA LYS A 150 -17.60 -5.94 2.86
C LYS A 150 -16.12 -5.56 2.78
N PRO A 151 -15.69 -4.74 1.81
CA PRO A 151 -14.33 -4.19 1.76
C PRO A 151 -13.92 -3.46 3.03
N SER A 152 -14.85 -2.73 3.66
CA SER A 152 -14.60 -2.02 4.92
C SER A 152 -14.26 -2.95 6.09
N SER A 153 -14.86 -4.14 6.15
CA SER A 153 -14.51 -5.16 7.16
C SER A 153 -13.10 -5.69 6.94
N SER A 154 -12.73 -5.97 5.68
CA SER A 154 -11.36 -6.35 5.31
C SER A 154 -10.35 -5.27 5.69
N GLN A 155 -10.67 -4.01 5.40
CA GLN A 155 -9.83 -2.86 5.77
C GLN A 155 -9.65 -2.75 7.29
N ALA A 156 -10.73 -2.91 8.07
CA ALA A 156 -10.66 -2.90 9.54
C ALA A 156 -9.75 -4.02 10.09
N LEU A 157 -9.81 -5.22 9.51
CA LEU A 157 -8.91 -6.33 9.89
C LEU A 157 -7.44 -6.02 9.56
N ILE A 158 -7.16 -5.36 8.45
CA ILE A 158 -5.81 -4.93 8.11
C ILE A 158 -5.29 -3.94 9.17
N PHE A 159 -6.09 -2.94 9.56
CA PHE A 159 -5.71 -2.01 10.62
C PHE A 159 -5.54 -2.70 11.98
N ALA A 160 -6.40 -3.65 12.34
CA ALA A 160 -6.27 -4.42 13.57
C ALA A 160 -4.94 -5.22 13.60
N GLN A 161 -4.60 -5.89 12.49
CA GLN A 161 -3.32 -6.62 12.39
C GLN A 161 -2.12 -5.66 12.38
N ALA A 162 -2.19 -4.53 11.70
CA ALA A 162 -1.15 -3.50 11.73
C ALA A 162 -0.93 -2.98 13.16
N SER A 163 -2.00 -2.69 13.89
CA SER A 163 -1.93 -2.28 15.30
C SER A 163 -1.27 -3.34 16.18
N ARG A 164 -1.61 -4.62 15.98
CA ARG A 164 -0.96 -5.74 16.69
C ARG A 164 0.54 -5.80 16.41
N ILE A 165 0.95 -5.60 15.15
CA ILE A 165 2.38 -5.56 14.77
C ILE A 165 3.08 -4.39 15.46
N MET A 166 2.47 -3.20 15.48
CA MET A 166 3.02 -2.02 16.15
C MET A 166 3.18 -2.23 17.64
N LEU A 167 2.15 -2.74 18.31
CA LEU A 167 2.20 -3.04 19.75
C LEU A 167 3.32 -4.02 20.11
N ARG A 168 3.49 -5.09 19.33
CA ARG A 168 4.58 -6.05 19.51
C ARG A 168 5.98 -5.43 19.34
N ARG A 169 6.10 -4.39 18.50
CA ARG A 169 7.37 -3.68 18.31
C ARG A 169 7.66 -2.66 19.41
N LEU A 170 6.63 -2.15 20.06
CA LEU A 170 6.76 -1.24 21.21
C LEU A 170 7.06 -1.98 22.52
N ALA A 171 6.63 -3.24 22.63
CA ALA A 171 6.84 -4.11 23.79
C ALA A 171 8.21 -4.81 23.83
N ARG A 172 9.06 -4.58 22.83
CA ARG A 172 10.45 -5.06 22.73
C ARG A 172 11.43 -3.93 23.04
#